data_85d1c0b1716e0bd55f6ff34dc823be5e
#
_entry.id   85d1c0b1716e0bd55f6ff34dc823be5e
#
_cell.length_a   1.000
_cell.length_b   1.000
_cell.length_c   1.000
_cell.angle_alpha   90.00
_cell.angle_beta   90.00
_cell.angle_gamma   90.00
#
_symmetry.space_group_name_H-M   'P 1'
#
loop_
_entity.id
_entity.type
_entity.pdbx_description
1 polymer ?
#
loop_
_entity_poly.entity_id
_entity_poly.type
_entity_poly.pdbx_seq_one_letter_code
_entity_poly.pdbx_strand_id
1 'polypeptide(L)'
;MKALITFKYTDEEFKTLEDLGYDIIFEDERDLKFSKEMEDVELLVCFDPFKKLDIDMLPNLKWIQLLSAGINQVPADKILKRNIILTNNRGGYSIPIAEWIVLKTLEMYKNSREFYKKQEEKLWKMDTSLLEIYGKTVGFIGTGSIAQEAAKRFEAFGVDIVGINFSGKKADYFHQCYSTDKLKDVIAQWDVVVIAAPYTEDTHHLVDEEVFKNMKDGAYLINIARGSIIDEKALIENLKSGKIKKAALDVFEVEPLPKDSPLWEMDNVIISPHNSWASEMYAKRRYEIAYENMKRYIKGEKLVNIVDLEKGY
;
A
#
# COMPACT_ATOMS: atom_id res chain seq x y z
N MET A 1 4.94 31.78 -3.68
CA MET A 1 3.79 30.92 -3.26
C MET A 1 4.08 30.42 -1.86
N LYS A 2 3.11 30.50 -0.93
CA LYS A 2 3.30 30.05 0.45
C LYS A 2 2.93 28.57 0.60
N ALA A 3 3.84 27.79 1.17
CA ALA A 3 3.67 26.37 1.38
C ALA A 3 3.80 26.00 2.87
N LEU A 4 2.83 25.26 3.42
CA LEU A 4 2.93 24.62 4.72
C LEU A 4 3.43 23.19 4.53
N ILE A 5 4.56 22.86 5.13
CA ILE A 5 5.15 21.51 5.11
C ILE A 5 5.13 20.96 6.52
N THR A 6 4.47 19.80 6.71
CA THR A 6 4.30 19.21 8.05
C THR A 6 5.27 18.06 8.34
N PHE A 7 6.21 17.80 7.45
CA PHE A 7 7.25 16.80 7.58
C PHE A 7 8.63 17.44 7.50
N LYS A 8 9.54 17.05 8.39
CA LYS A 8 10.90 17.60 8.42
C LYS A 8 11.74 17.05 7.29
N TYR A 9 12.16 17.92 6.41
CA TYR A 9 13.20 17.69 5.39
C TYR A 9 14.56 18.13 5.92
N THR A 10 15.63 17.82 5.19
CA THR A 10 16.97 18.36 5.45
C THR A 10 17.03 19.85 5.09
N ASP A 11 17.99 20.59 5.64
CA ASP A 11 18.16 22.01 5.31
C ASP A 11 18.46 22.22 3.81
N GLU A 12 19.16 21.28 3.18
CA GLU A 12 19.42 21.29 1.73
C GLU A 12 18.12 21.09 0.92
N GLU A 13 17.29 20.15 1.33
CA GLU A 13 16.00 19.89 0.70
C GLU A 13 15.05 21.10 0.83
N PHE A 14 14.98 21.72 2.01
CA PHE A 14 14.21 22.95 2.19
C PHE A 14 14.73 24.08 1.28
N LYS A 15 16.03 24.28 1.25
CA LYS A 15 16.65 25.28 0.39
C LYS A 15 16.31 25.07 -1.10
N THR A 16 16.32 23.81 -1.58
CA THR A 16 15.95 23.54 -2.98
C THR A 16 14.47 23.85 -3.28
N LEU A 17 13.57 23.73 -2.30
CA LEU A 17 12.18 24.14 -2.44
C LEU A 17 12.02 25.68 -2.43
N GLU A 18 12.77 26.39 -1.60
CA GLU A 18 12.83 27.85 -1.58
C GLU A 18 13.40 28.41 -2.89
N ASP A 19 14.41 27.78 -3.46
CA ASP A 19 15.00 28.14 -4.76
C ASP A 19 14.00 27.97 -5.92
N LEU A 20 12.96 27.13 -5.77
CA LEU A 20 11.83 27.05 -6.71
C LEU A 20 10.87 28.25 -6.58
N GLY A 21 11.00 29.09 -5.55
CA GLY A 21 10.15 30.25 -5.30
C GLY A 21 9.04 30.02 -4.27
N TYR A 22 9.16 29.01 -3.42
CA TYR A 22 8.27 28.79 -2.30
C TYR A 22 8.71 29.55 -1.04
N ASP A 23 7.74 30.19 -0.39
CA ASP A 23 7.85 30.73 0.97
C ASP A 23 7.34 29.64 1.92
N ILE A 24 8.25 29.01 2.69
CA ILE A 24 7.95 27.78 3.41
C ILE A 24 7.69 28.07 4.88
N ILE A 25 6.54 27.60 5.37
CA ILE A 25 6.26 27.41 6.78
C ILE A 25 6.49 25.94 7.10
N PHE A 26 7.37 25.65 8.04
CA PHE A 26 7.56 24.29 8.56
C PHE A 26 6.94 24.18 9.95
N GLU A 27 6.02 23.23 10.14
CA GLU A 27 5.44 22.85 11.43
C GLU A 27 5.36 21.32 11.51
N ASP A 28 5.99 20.72 12.51
CA ASP A 28 5.92 19.27 12.69
C ASP A 28 4.46 18.85 12.93
N GLU A 29 3.98 17.90 12.15
CA GLU A 29 2.59 17.43 12.20
C GLU A 29 2.15 16.96 13.58
N ARG A 30 3.09 16.46 14.39
CA ARG A 30 2.83 16.03 15.77
C ARG A 30 2.49 17.18 16.71
N ASP A 31 3.05 18.37 16.44
CA ASP A 31 2.88 19.56 17.27
C ASP A 31 2.08 20.66 16.58
N LEU A 32 1.56 20.38 15.39
CA LEU A 32 0.88 21.31 14.50
C LEU A 32 -0.25 22.04 15.22
N LYS A 33 -0.17 23.37 15.18
CA LYS A 33 -1.19 24.29 15.64
C LYS A 33 -1.39 25.37 14.60
N PHE A 34 -2.64 25.73 14.34
CA PHE A 34 -2.94 26.82 13.44
C PHE A 34 -2.32 28.13 13.93
N SER A 35 -1.69 28.87 13.03
CA SER A 35 -1.24 30.24 13.23
C SER A 35 -1.78 31.14 12.12
N LYS A 36 -1.89 32.44 12.38
CA LYS A 36 -2.44 33.40 11.40
C LYS A 36 -1.63 33.46 10.10
N GLU A 37 -0.34 33.15 10.15
CA GLU A 37 0.53 33.11 8.97
C GLU A 37 0.12 32.02 7.97
N MET A 38 -0.62 31.01 8.43
CA MET A 38 -1.10 29.91 7.59
C MET A 38 -2.32 30.31 6.73
N GLU A 39 -3.00 31.41 7.01
CA GLU A 39 -4.13 31.87 6.20
C GLU A 39 -3.75 32.11 4.72
N ASP A 40 -2.49 32.45 4.45
CA ASP A 40 -1.98 32.69 3.08
C ASP A 40 -1.43 31.43 2.39
N VAL A 41 -1.51 30.27 3.03
CA VAL A 41 -1.00 29.01 2.47
C VAL A 41 -1.81 28.60 1.25
N GLU A 42 -1.10 28.35 0.14
CA GLU A 42 -1.67 27.87 -1.11
C GLU A 42 -1.39 26.36 -1.34
N LEU A 43 -0.33 25.83 -0.73
CA LEU A 43 0.09 24.42 -0.81
C LEU A 43 0.24 23.85 0.61
N LEU A 44 -0.34 22.69 0.83
CA LEU A 44 -0.12 21.87 2.03
C LEU A 44 0.58 20.57 1.64
N VAL A 45 1.81 20.34 2.17
CA VAL A 45 2.55 19.08 2.04
C VAL A 45 2.47 18.35 3.39
N CYS A 46 1.76 17.21 3.44
CA CYS A 46 1.41 16.59 4.72
C CYS A 46 1.23 15.08 4.63
N PHE A 47 1.16 14.44 5.81
CA PHE A 47 0.79 13.04 5.94
C PHE A 47 -0.67 12.87 6.42
N ASP A 48 -0.99 13.27 7.66
CA ASP A 48 -2.35 13.24 8.23
C ASP A 48 -2.56 14.35 9.29
N PRO A 49 -2.50 15.64 8.92
CA PRO A 49 -2.71 16.75 9.85
C PRO A 49 -4.18 17.02 10.16
N PHE A 50 -5.12 16.38 9.46
CA PHE A 50 -6.52 16.79 9.36
C PHE A 50 -7.33 16.71 10.66
N LYS A 51 -6.82 15.96 11.65
CA LYS A 51 -7.39 15.95 13.01
C LYS A 51 -7.03 17.19 13.83
N LYS A 52 -5.95 17.90 13.45
CA LYS A 52 -5.42 19.09 14.17
C LYS A 52 -5.62 20.38 13.39
N LEU A 53 -5.64 20.28 12.06
CA LEU A 53 -5.76 21.41 11.14
C LEU A 53 -6.98 21.20 10.24
N ASP A 54 -8.01 22.00 10.48
CA ASP A 54 -9.13 22.08 9.55
C ASP A 54 -8.70 22.88 8.32
N ILE A 55 -8.81 22.29 7.13
CA ILE A 55 -8.42 22.96 5.88
C ILE A 55 -9.29 24.20 5.57
N ASP A 56 -10.45 24.36 6.18
CA ASP A 56 -11.26 25.57 6.04
C ASP A 56 -10.60 26.80 6.72
N MET A 57 -9.64 26.57 7.62
CA MET A 57 -8.81 27.63 8.20
C MET A 57 -7.70 28.11 7.24
N LEU A 58 -7.53 27.46 6.08
CA LEU A 58 -6.58 27.80 5.04
C LEU A 58 -7.36 28.32 3.80
N PRO A 59 -7.88 29.55 3.81
CA PRO A 59 -8.80 30.03 2.78
C PRO A 59 -8.19 30.06 1.37
N ASN A 60 -6.86 30.23 1.28
CA ASN A 60 -6.13 30.30 0.02
C ASN A 60 -5.62 28.95 -0.49
N LEU A 61 -5.89 27.83 0.23
CA LEU A 61 -5.39 26.49 -0.13
C LEU A 61 -5.94 26.04 -1.49
N LYS A 62 -5.02 25.72 -2.41
CA LYS A 62 -5.29 25.29 -3.79
C LYS A 62 -4.87 23.85 -4.07
N TRP A 63 -3.86 23.37 -3.34
CA TRP A 63 -3.28 22.07 -3.59
C TRP A 63 -2.80 21.40 -2.30
N ILE A 64 -3.09 20.10 -2.16
CA ILE A 64 -2.58 19.22 -1.11
C ILE A 64 -1.70 18.16 -1.75
N GLN A 65 -0.44 18.07 -1.34
CA GLN A 65 0.48 17.00 -1.66
C GLN A 65 0.56 16.06 -0.46
N LEU A 66 -0.04 14.88 -0.56
CA LEU A 66 0.10 13.85 0.46
C LEU A 66 1.45 13.14 0.38
N LEU A 67 2.02 12.85 1.53
CA LEU A 67 3.21 12.00 1.68
C LEU A 67 2.86 10.52 1.86
N SER A 68 1.57 10.17 1.89
CA SER A 68 1.04 8.80 1.85
C SER A 68 0.60 8.42 0.44
N ALA A 69 0.52 7.12 0.15
CA ALA A 69 -0.11 6.61 -1.07
C ALA A 69 -1.63 6.47 -0.89
N GLY A 70 -2.08 6.04 0.29
CA GLY A 70 -3.51 6.00 0.64
C GLY A 70 -4.06 7.39 0.95
N ILE A 71 -5.38 7.54 0.84
CA ILE A 71 -6.09 8.83 0.96
C ILE A 71 -7.24 8.79 1.99
N ASN A 72 -7.36 7.71 2.77
CA ASN A 72 -8.50 7.52 3.67
C ASN A 72 -8.62 8.58 4.77
N GLN A 73 -7.53 9.31 5.06
CA GLN A 73 -7.46 10.34 6.10
C GLN A 73 -7.96 11.72 5.66
N VAL A 74 -8.11 11.95 4.34
CA VAL A 74 -8.39 13.31 3.83
C VAL A 74 -9.86 13.70 4.01
N PRO A 75 -10.17 14.99 4.24
CA PRO A 75 -11.53 15.51 4.26
C PRO A 75 -12.07 15.69 2.83
N ALA A 76 -12.41 14.56 2.16
CA ALA A 76 -12.77 14.53 0.76
C ALA A 76 -13.86 15.54 0.35
N ASP A 77 -14.94 15.65 1.15
CA ASP A 77 -16.04 16.58 0.88
C ASP A 77 -15.59 18.03 0.81
N LYS A 78 -14.66 18.44 1.72
CA LYS A 78 -14.14 19.81 1.74
C LYS A 78 -13.21 20.07 0.54
N ILE A 79 -12.40 19.07 0.17
CA ILE A 79 -11.48 19.14 -0.98
C ILE A 79 -12.29 19.30 -2.27
N LEU A 80 -13.32 18.46 -2.48
CA LEU A 80 -14.21 18.51 -3.63
C LEU A 80 -14.97 19.84 -3.71
N LYS A 81 -15.60 20.27 -2.60
CA LYS A 81 -16.36 21.52 -2.54
C LYS A 81 -15.53 22.76 -2.90
N ARG A 82 -14.25 22.75 -2.55
CA ARG A 82 -13.32 23.86 -2.79
C ARG A 82 -12.49 23.72 -4.06
N ASN A 83 -12.66 22.62 -4.82
CA ASN A 83 -11.86 22.29 -6.00
C ASN A 83 -10.35 22.30 -5.70
N ILE A 84 -9.94 21.81 -4.53
CA ILE A 84 -8.53 21.71 -4.15
C ILE A 84 -7.94 20.53 -4.90
N ILE A 85 -6.79 20.71 -5.53
CA ILE A 85 -6.05 19.61 -6.17
C ILE A 85 -5.49 18.70 -5.08
N LEU A 86 -5.68 17.39 -5.21
CA LEU A 86 -5.08 16.41 -4.34
C LEU A 86 -4.11 15.55 -5.14
N THR A 87 -2.87 15.44 -4.65
CA THR A 87 -1.87 14.50 -5.17
C THR A 87 -1.35 13.61 -4.03
N ASN A 88 -0.97 12.38 -4.35
CA ASN A 88 -0.46 11.45 -3.36
C ASN A 88 0.97 10.96 -3.70
N ASN A 89 1.53 10.14 -2.81
CA ASN A 89 2.89 9.62 -2.95
C ASN A 89 2.94 8.24 -3.65
N ARG A 90 2.03 7.98 -4.62
CA ARG A 90 2.05 6.73 -5.38
C ARG A 90 3.41 6.54 -6.07
N GLY A 91 3.99 5.35 -5.93
CA GLY A 91 5.33 5.04 -6.44
C GLY A 91 6.43 5.14 -5.38
N GLY A 92 6.31 6.04 -4.41
CA GLY A 92 7.36 6.26 -3.39
C GLY A 92 7.63 5.06 -2.49
N TYR A 93 6.66 4.17 -2.34
CA TYR A 93 6.76 2.97 -1.49
C TYR A 93 6.72 1.66 -2.29
N SER A 94 6.61 1.72 -3.62
CA SER A 94 6.36 0.53 -4.44
C SER A 94 7.51 -0.49 -4.36
N ILE A 95 8.75 -0.01 -4.32
CA ILE A 95 9.93 -0.88 -4.29
C ILE A 95 10.02 -1.70 -3.00
N PRO A 96 10.07 -1.10 -1.78
CA PRO A 96 10.18 -1.89 -0.55
C PRO A 96 8.99 -2.83 -0.34
N ILE A 97 7.77 -2.40 -0.66
CA ILE A 97 6.59 -3.26 -0.55
C ILE A 97 6.67 -4.43 -1.53
N ALA A 98 7.14 -4.20 -2.76
CA ALA A 98 7.35 -5.28 -3.73
C ALA A 98 8.39 -6.29 -3.27
N GLU A 99 9.48 -5.83 -2.66
CA GLU A 99 10.51 -6.69 -2.07
C GLU A 99 9.94 -7.49 -0.88
N TRP A 100 9.12 -6.88 -0.05
CA TRP A 100 8.42 -7.54 1.04
C TRP A 100 7.48 -8.66 0.52
N ILE A 101 6.71 -8.39 -0.55
CA ILE A 101 5.84 -9.40 -1.19
C ILE A 101 6.65 -10.60 -1.65
N VAL A 102 7.75 -10.39 -2.36
CA VAL A 102 8.63 -11.46 -2.85
C VAL A 102 9.25 -12.23 -1.69
N LEU A 103 9.79 -11.52 -0.68
CA LEU A 103 10.36 -12.13 0.52
C LEU A 103 9.34 -13.03 1.21
N LYS A 104 8.13 -12.54 1.47
CA LYS A 104 7.10 -13.31 2.18
C LYS A 104 6.60 -14.51 1.38
N THR A 105 6.53 -14.38 0.07
CA THR A 105 6.24 -15.51 -0.81
C THR A 105 7.30 -16.61 -0.64
N LEU A 106 8.57 -16.26 -0.71
CA LEU A 106 9.68 -17.21 -0.56
C LEU A 106 9.74 -17.79 0.87
N GLU A 107 9.55 -16.98 1.90
CA GLU A 107 9.49 -17.45 3.30
C GLU A 107 8.39 -18.50 3.52
N MET A 108 7.21 -18.28 2.96
CA MET A 108 6.11 -19.23 3.05
C MET A 108 6.40 -20.52 2.28
N TYR A 109 6.95 -20.43 1.07
CA TYR A 109 7.28 -21.59 0.21
C TYR A 109 8.45 -22.41 0.75
N LYS A 110 9.43 -21.74 1.36
CA LYS A 110 10.64 -22.39 1.93
C LYS A 110 10.49 -22.69 3.42
N ASN A 111 9.30 -22.46 4.00
CA ASN A 111 9.01 -22.81 5.38
C ASN A 111 9.98 -22.18 6.39
N SER A 112 10.44 -20.94 6.12
CA SER A 112 11.53 -20.29 6.86
C SER A 112 11.24 -20.17 8.37
N ARG A 113 9.98 -19.87 8.76
CA ARG A 113 9.57 -19.79 10.17
C ARG A 113 9.85 -21.10 10.94
N GLU A 114 9.59 -22.25 10.31
CA GLU A 114 9.88 -23.55 10.92
C GLU A 114 11.37 -23.81 11.06
N PHE A 115 12.18 -23.35 10.12
CA PHE A 115 13.64 -23.47 10.23
C PHE A 115 14.21 -22.57 11.31
N TYR A 116 13.64 -21.38 11.54
CA TYR A 116 14.03 -20.51 12.66
C TYR A 116 13.71 -21.19 14.01
N LYS A 117 12.51 -21.78 14.16
CA LYS A 117 12.17 -22.57 15.37
C LYS A 117 13.12 -23.75 15.59
N LYS A 118 13.38 -24.55 14.52
CA LYS A 118 14.33 -25.66 14.59
C LYS A 118 15.75 -25.20 14.97
N GLN A 119 16.19 -24.03 14.49
CA GLN A 119 17.47 -23.44 14.88
C GLN A 119 17.52 -23.10 16.36
N GLU A 120 16.46 -22.48 16.91
CA GLU A 120 16.36 -22.16 18.34
C GLU A 120 16.39 -23.44 19.19
N GLU A 121 15.70 -24.48 18.75
CA GLU A 121 15.66 -25.81 19.39
C GLU A 121 16.93 -26.64 19.16
N LYS A 122 17.89 -26.15 18.34
CA LYS A 122 19.12 -26.89 17.91
C LYS A 122 18.79 -28.22 17.22
N LEU A 123 17.68 -28.26 16.51
CA LEU A 123 17.14 -29.45 15.85
C LEU A 123 17.61 -29.54 14.39
N TRP A 124 18.53 -30.47 14.10
CA TRP A 124 18.98 -30.77 12.74
C TRP A 124 18.01 -31.77 12.09
N LYS A 125 16.93 -31.26 11.47
CA LYS A 125 15.91 -32.07 10.82
C LYS A 125 15.57 -31.53 9.44
N MET A 126 15.74 -32.34 8.40
CA MET A 126 15.35 -32.00 7.03
C MET A 126 13.84 -31.86 6.91
N ASP A 127 13.41 -31.01 5.99
CA ASP A 127 12.02 -30.87 5.54
C ASP A 127 11.99 -31.05 4.02
N THR A 128 11.36 -32.12 3.57
CA THR A 128 11.22 -32.45 2.14
C THR A 128 9.91 -31.95 1.53
N SER A 129 9.09 -31.22 2.30
CA SER A 129 7.81 -30.66 1.86
C SER A 129 7.94 -29.26 1.25
N LEU A 130 9.17 -28.74 1.11
CA LEU A 130 9.42 -27.42 0.57
C LEU A 130 8.99 -27.33 -0.89
N LEU A 131 8.45 -26.18 -1.24
CA LEU A 131 7.93 -25.92 -2.58
C LEU A 131 8.88 -25.03 -3.40
N GLU A 132 8.76 -25.12 -4.71
CA GLU A 132 9.35 -24.19 -5.66
C GLU A 132 8.28 -23.24 -6.18
N ILE A 133 8.66 -21.96 -6.39
CA ILE A 133 7.75 -20.98 -6.98
C ILE A 133 7.74 -21.07 -8.52
N TYR A 134 8.79 -21.63 -9.13
CA TYR A 134 8.87 -21.83 -10.57
C TYR A 134 7.64 -22.55 -11.12
N GLY A 135 7.07 -22.01 -12.21
CA GLY A 135 5.87 -22.57 -12.85
C GLY A 135 4.57 -22.39 -12.05
N LYS A 136 4.59 -21.59 -10.97
CA LYS A 136 3.38 -21.25 -10.21
C LYS A 136 2.70 -20.01 -10.78
N THR A 137 1.42 -19.84 -10.43
CA THR A 137 0.65 -18.66 -10.78
C THR A 137 0.60 -17.70 -9.57
N VAL A 138 1.11 -16.49 -9.75
CA VAL A 138 0.98 -15.38 -8.79
C VAL A 138 -0.07 -14.41 -9.30
N GLY A 139 -1.20 -14.35 -8.62
CA GLY A 139 -2.31 -13.47 -8.97
C GLY A 139 -2.39 -12.25 -8.07
N PHE A 140 -2.59 -11.10 -8.66
CA PHE A 140 -2.69 -9.82 -7.96
C PHE A 140 -4.11 -9.26 -8.05
N ILE A 141 -4.73 -8.97 -6.92
CA ILE A 141 -5.93 -8.14 -6.84
C ILE A 141 -5.48 -6.69 -6.75
N GLY A 142 -5.58 -5.96 -7.88
CA GLY A 142 -4.97 -4.66 -8.09
C GLY A 142 -3.66 -4.74 -8.87
N THR A 143 -3.53 -3.96 -9.96
CA THR A 143 -2.37 -3.93 -10.87
C THR A 143 -1.68 -2.56 -10.86
N GLY A 144 -1.69 -1.88 -9.71
CA GLY A 144 -1.07 -0.58 -9.50
C GLY A 144 0.47 -0.64 -9.44
N SER A 145 1.11 0.47 -9.08
CA SER A 145 2.57 0.61 -9.07
C SER A 145 3.29 -0.43 -8.17
N ILE A 146 2.70 -0.79 -7.02
CA ILE A 146 3.25 -1.81 -6.12
C ILE A 146 3.20 -3.19 -6.80
N ALA A 147 2.04 -3.54 -7.36
CA ALA A 147 1.86 -4.82 -8.03
C ALA A 147 2.78 -4.95 -9.26
N GLN A 148 2.98 -3.88 -10.04
CA GLN A 148 3.90 -3.88 -11.18
C GLN A 148 5.36 -4.05 -10.74
N GLU A 149 5.79 -3.39 -9.67
CA GLU A 149 7.13 -3.57 -9.11
C GLU A 149 7.35 -4.98 -8.56
N ALA A 150 6.32 -5.61 -7.95
CA ALA A 150 6.39 -6.99 -7.52
C ALA A 150 6.40 -7.95 -8.73
N ALA A 151 5.51 -7.73 -9.70
CA ALA A 151 5.44 -8.51 -10.93
C ALA A 151 6.77 -8.53 -11.67
N LYS A 152 7.41 -7.37 -11.85
CA LYS A 152 8.76 -7.23 -12.43
C LYS A 152 9.80 -8.11 -11.73
N ARG A 153 9.74 -8.24 -10.41
CA ARG A 153 10.66 -9.11 -9.66
C ARG A 153 10.31 -10.58 -9.79
N PHE A 154 9.03 -10.89 -9.87
CA PHE A 154 8.56 -12.26 -10.04
C PHE A 154 8.87 -12.85 -11.42
N GLU A 155 9.02 -12.04 -12.48
CA GLU A 155 9.43 -12.53 -13.81
C GLU A 155 10.69 -13.40 -13.73
N ALA A 156 11.67 -13.02 -12.90
CA ALA A 156 12.92 -13.74 -12.75
C ALA A 156 12.76 -15.16 -12.13
N PHE A 157 11.62 -15.43 -11.51
CA PHE A 157 11.32 -16.75 -10.91
C PHE A 157 10.58 -17.69 -11.85
N GLY A 158 10.27 -17.28 -13.08
CA GLY A 158 9.56 -18.10 -14.05
C GLY A 158 8.14 -18.48 -13.62
N VAL A 159 7.43 -17.55 -12.98
CA VAL A 159 6.02 -17.69 -12.57
C VAL A 159 5.10 -17.13 -13.65
N ASP A 160 3.85 -17.59 -13.68
CA ASP A 160 2.79 -16.91 -14.43
C ASP A 160 2.20 -15.78 -13.57
N ILE A 161 2.12 -14.56 -14.13
CA ILE A 161 1.73 -13.35 -13.41
C ILE A 161 0.40 -12.84 -13.95
N VAL A 162 -0.62 -12.86 -13.12
CA VAL A 162 -2.00 -12.54 -13.48
C VAL A 162 -2.53 -11.40 -12.62
N GLY A 163 -3.38 -10.54 -13.17
CA GLY A 163 -3.91 -9.40 -12.43
C GLY A 163 -5.41 -9.22 -12.56
N ILE A 164 -6.02 -8.69 -11.52
CA ILE A 164 -7.38 -8.14 -11.52
C ILE A 164 -7.28 -6.61 -11.39
N ASN A 165 -7.97 -5.90 -12.26
CA ASN A 165 -8.19 -4.47 -12.12
C ASN A 165 -9.59 -4.09 -12.64
N PHE A 166 -10.04 -2.88 -12.35
CA PHE A 166 -11.40 -2.45 -12.69
C PHE A 166 -11.76 -2.65 -14.19
N SER A 167 -10.82 -2.37 -15.08
CA SER A 167 -11.09 -2.34 -16.54
C SER A 167 -10.68 -3.62 -17.29
N GLY A 168 -9.97 -4.55 -16.65
CA GLY A 168 -9.35 -5.70 -17.33
C GLY A 168 -8.20 -5.35 -18.27
N LYS A 169 -7.78 -4.07 -18.31
CA LYS A 169 -6.69 -3.64 -19.20
C LYS A 169 -5.36 -4.21 -18.73
N LYS A 170 -4.53 -4.60 -19.72
CA LYS A 170 -3.18 -5.09 -19.47
C LYS A 170 -2.35 -4.05 -18.70
N ALA A 171 -1.63 -4.51 -17.70
CA ALA A 171 -0.65 -3.73 -16.95
C ALA A 171 0.76 -4.25 -17.27
N ASP A 172 1.77 -3.41 -17.03
CA ASP A 172 3.17 -3.77 -17.27
C ASP A 172 3.59 -4.94 -16.37
N TYR A 173 4.38 -5.85 -16.92
CA TYR A 173 4.86 -7.08 -16.28
C TYR A 173 3.79 -8.16 -15.98
N PHE A 174 2.53 -7.93 -16.37
CA PHE A 174 1.48 -8.94 -16.26
C PHE A 174 1.34 -9.71 -17.58
N HIS A 175 1.28 -11.03 -17.50
CA HIS A 175 0.99 -11.87 -18.66
C HIS A 175 -0.46 -11.68 -19.10
N GLN A 176 -1.40 -11.62 -18.13
CA GLN A 176 -2.81 -11.40 -18.36
C GLN A 176 -3.45 -10.58 -17.23
N CYS A 177 -4.42 -9.72 -17.61
CA CYS A 177 -5.25 -9.00 -16.66
C CYS A 177 -6.73 -9.24 -16.99
N TYR A 178 -7.55 -9.31 -15.94
CA TYR A 178 -9.00 -9.47 -16.04
C TYR A 178 -9.70 -8.34 -15.28
N SER A 179 -10.95 -8.07 -15.62
CA SER A 179 -11.81 -7.15 -14.87
C SER A 179 -12.27 -7.76 -13.55
N THR A 180 -12.65 -6.90 -12.60
CA THR A 180 -13.01 -7.31 -11.22
C THR A 180 -14.13 -8.34 -11.19
N ASP A 181 -15.11 -8.26 -12.08
CA ASP A 181 -16.21 -9.23 -12.21
C ASP A 181 -15.75 -10.66 -12.52
N LYS A 182 -14.54 -10.83 -13.07
CA LYS A 182 -13.92 -12.12 -13.37
C LYS A 182 -13.11 -12.74 -12.23
N LEU A 183 -12.99 -12.06 -11.10
CA LEU A 183 -12.17 -12.54 -9.98
C LEU A 183 -12.49 -13.99 -9.60
N LYS A 184 -13.77 -14.30 -9.40
CA LYS A 184 -14.22 -15.64 -8.97
C LYS A 184 -13.96 -16.72 -10.03
N ASP A 185 -13.96 -16.34 -11.31
CA ASP A 185 -13.74 -17.28 -12.42
C ASP A 185 -12.26 -17.71 -12.53
N VAL A 186 -11.34 -16.79 -12.21
CA VAL A 186 -9.90 -17.00 -12.47
C VAL A 186 -9.08 -17.36 -11.23
N ILE A 187 -9.55 -17.00 -10.03
CA ILE A 187 -8.78 -17.14 -8.78
C ILE A 187 -8.48 -18.61 -8.41
N ALA A 188 -9.27 -19.55 -8.91
CA ALA A 188 -9.08 -20.99 -8.70
C ALA A 188 -7.72 -21.52 -9.24
N GLN A 189 -7.09 -20.78 -10.14
CA GLN A 189 -5.82 -21.16 -10.76
C GLN A 189 -4.59 -20.58 -10.03
N TRP A 190 -4.79 -19.68 -9.07
CA TRP A 190 -3.71 -18.94 -8.43
C TRP A 190 -3.13 -19.69 -7.25
N ASP A 191 -1.82 -19.91 -7.29
CA ASP A 191 -1.07 -20.53 -6.18
C ASP A 191 -0.78 -19.50 -5.06
N VAL A 192 -0.53 -18.24 -5.46
CA VAL A 192 -0.32 -17.11 -4.55
C VAL A 192 -1.26 -15.99 -4.91
N VAL A 193 -2.01 -15.49 -3.95
CA VAL A 193 -2.92 -14.36 -4.09
C VAL A 193 -2.33 -13.17 -3.36
N VAL A 194 -2.08 -12.07 -4.07
CA VAL A 194 -1.55 -10.82 -3.51
C VAL A 194 -2.61 -9.73 -3.60
N ILE A 195 -2.99 -9.14 -2.46
CA ILE A 195 -3.93 -8.04 -2.39
C ILE A 195 -3.16 -6.72 -2.39
N ALA A 196 -3.31 -5.96 -3.48
CA ALA A 196 -2.65 -4.68 -3.74
C ALA A 196 -3.61 -3.62 -4.33
N ALA A 197 -4.92 -3.84 -4.20
CA ALA A 197 -5.96 -2.90 -4.62
C ALA A 197 -6.11 -1.75 -3.60
N PRO A 198 -6.51 -0.54 -4.00
CA PRO A 198 -6.91 0.50 -3.07
C PRO A 198 -8.18 0.08 -2.31
N TYR A 199 -8.32 0.58 -1.08
CA TYR A 199 -9.58 0.44 -0.36
C TYR A 199 -10.57 1.49 -0.86
N THR A 200 -11.75 1.01 -1.25
CA THR A 200 -12.94 1.78 -1.61
C THR A 200 -14.16 1.04 -1.09
N GLU A 201 -15.35 1.64 -1.17
CA GLU A 201 -16.60 0.94 -0.85
C GLU A 201 -16.76 -0.36 -1.68
N ASP A 202 -16.38 -0.33 -2.97
CA ASP A 202 -16.46 -1.49 -3.85
C ASP A 202 -15.44 -2.60 -3.52
N THR A 203 -14.36 -2.27 -2.82
CA THR A 203 -13.32 -3.23 -2.43
C THR A 203 -13.42 -3.65 -0.96
N HIS A 204 -14.36 -3.08 -0.20
CA HIS A 204 -14.65 -3.53 1.16
C HIS A 204 -15.12 -4.99 1.15
N HIS A 205 -14.41 -5.86 1.88
CA HIS A 205 -14.65 -7.31 1.92
C HIS A 205 -14.74 -7.96 0.52
N LEU A 206 -13.99 -7.42 -0.46
CA LEU A 206 -13.91 -8.01 -1.80
C LEU A 206 -13.46 -9.47 -1.75
N VAL A 207 -12.60 -9.81 -0.78
CA VAL A 207 -12.17 -11.19 -0.52
C VAL A 207 -12.99 -11.74 0.66
N ASP A 208 -14.19 -12.17 0.34
CA ASP A 208 -15.18 -12.76 1.23
C ASP A 208 -15.12 -14.30 1.24
N GLU A 209 -16.02 -14.92 2.00
CA GLU A 209 -16.16 -16.38 2.09
C GLU A 209 -16.39 -17.04 0.71
N GLU A 210 -17.11 -16.37 -0.19
CA GLU A 210 -17.36 -16.91 -1.52
C GLU A 210 -16.08 -16.89 -2.38
N VAL A 211 -15.29 -15.82 -2.29
CA VAL A 211 -14.00 -15.75 -2.96
C VAL A 211 -13.04 -16.80 -2.39
N PHE A 212 -13.00 -17.00 -1.06
CA PHE A 212 -12.19 -18.06 -0.46
C PHE A 212 -12.59 -19.45 -0.95
N LYS A 213 -13.89 -19.75 -1.08
CA LYS A 213 -14.36 -21.04 -1.65
C LYS A 213 -13.85 -21.27 -3.07
N ASN A 214 -13.75 -20.23 -3.87
CA ASN A 214 -13.28 -20.32 -5.25
C ASN A 214 -11.74 -20.35 -5.36
N MET A 215 -10.99 -19.98 -4.32
CA MET A 215 -9.54 -20.08 -4.34
C MET A 215 -9.08 -21.54 -4.48
N LYS A 216 -7.86 -21.71 -4.98
CA LYS A 216 -7.19 -23.01 -5.01
C LYS A 216 -6.99 -23.54 -3.58
N ASP A 217 -7.26 -24.85 -3.37
CA ASP A 217 -6.97 -25.48 -2.08
C ASP A 217 -5.47 -25.42 -1.78
N GLY A 218 -5.13 -24.94 -0.60
CA GLY A 218 -3.75 -24.74 -0.20
C GLY A 218 -3.06 -23.53 -0.82
N ALA A 219 -3.83 -22.56 -1.33
CA ALA A 219 -3.29 -21.29 -1.80
C ALA A 219 -2.57 -20.50 -0.69
N TYR A 220 -1.69 -19.61 -1.10
CA TYR A 220 -0.98 -18.66 -0.24
C TYR A 220 -1.56 -17.26 -0.42
N LEU A 221 -1.70 -16.52 0.68
CA LEU A 221 -2.30 -15.18 0.65
C LEU A 221 -1.32 -14.13 1.18
N ILE A 222 -1.27 -12.99 0.52
CA ILE A 222 -0.49 -11.82 0.96
C ILE A 222 -1.39 -10.59 0.92
N ASN A 223 -1.47 -9.84 2.03
CA ASN A 223 -2.17 -8.57 2.06
C ASN A 223 -1.23 -7.44 2.48
N ILE A 224 -1.00 -6.47 1.57
CA ILE A 224 -0.22 -5.25 1.79
C ILE A 224 -1.05 -3.98 1.53
N ALA A 225 -2.33 -4.12 1.33
CA ALA A 225 -3.19 -3.02 0.94
C ALA A 225 -3.93 -2.42 2.14
N ARG A 226 -5.07 -2.99 2.52
CA ARG A 226 -5.84 -2.68 3.74
C ARG A 226 -6.49 -3.96 4.26
N GLY A 227 -6.59 -4.09 5.58
CA GLY A 227 -7.23 -5.25 6.22
C GLY A 227 -8.66 -5.46 5.76
N SER A 228 -9.44 -4.39 5.75
CA SER A 228 -10.87 -4.42 5.39
C SER A 228 -11.19 -4.77 3.92
N ILE A 229 -10.20 -5.06 3.08
CA ILE A 229 -10.43 -5.66 1.75
C ILE A 229 -10.73 -7.16 1.89
N ILE A 230 -10.31 -7.76 2.98
CA ILE A 230 -10.62 -9.14 3.36
C ILE A 230 -11.67 -9.13 4.47
N ASP A 231 -12.63 -10.04 4.42
CA ASP A 231 -13.36 -10.45 5.61
C ASP A 231 -12.39 -11.24 6.51
N GLU A 232 -11.85 -10.58 7.56
CA GLU A 232 -10.82 -11.16 8.44
C GLU A 232 -11.34 -12.41 9.15
N LYS A 233 -12.64 -12.46 9.49
CA LYS A 233 -13.25 -13.64 10.11
C LYS A 233 -13.25 -14.82 9.13
N ALA A 234 -13.64 -14.61 7.89
CA ALA A 234 -13.59 -15.63 6.85
C ALA A 234 -12.14 -16.09 6.60
N LEU A 235 -11.17 -15.17 6.58
CA LEU A 235 -9.75 -15.52 6.46
C LEU A 235 -9.31 -16.47 7.58
N ILE A 236 -9.62 -16.16 8.83
CA ILE A 236 -9.25 -16.99 10.00
C ILE A 236 -9.80 -18.42 9.86
N GLU A 237 -11.06 -18.57 9.46
CA GLU A 237 -11.66 -19.90 9.30
C GLU A 237 -11.01 -20.66 8.12
N ASN A 238 -10.70 -20.00 7.03
CA ASN A 238 -10.04 -20.61 5.88
C ASN A 238 -8.55 -20.95 6.13
N LEU A 239 -7.88 -20.22 7.03
CA LEU A 239 -6.55 -20.58 7.54
C LEU A 239 -6.60 -21.81 8.47
N LYS A 240 -7.60 -21.89 9.36
CA LYS A 240 -7.79 -23.04 10.27
C LYS A 240 -8.12 -24.32 9.49
N SER A 241 -8.95 -24.24 8.48
CA SER A 241 -9.34 -25.39 7.66
C SER A 241 -8.20 -25.85 6.71
N GLY A 242 -7.20 -25.01 6.48
CA GLY A 242 -6.12 -25.27 5.51
C GLY A 242 -6.50 -24.97 4.06
N LYS A 243 -7.67 -24.40 3.80
CA LYS A 243 -8.07 -23.87 2.47
C LYS A 243 -7.05 -22.84 2.01
N ILE A 244 -6.65 -21.93 2.90
CA ILE A 244 -5.48 -21.09 2.77
C ILE A 244 -4.35 -21.73 3.55
N LYS A 245 -3.29 -22.12 2.85
CA LYS A 245 -2.16 -22.83 3.45
C LYS A 245 -1.39 -21.95 4.43
N LYS A 246 -1.05 -20.74 3.99
CA LYS A 246 -0.37 -19.72 4.79
C LYS A 246 -0.78 -18.33 4.33
N ALA A 247 -0.70 -17.36 5.25
CA ALA A 247 -0.86 -15.95 4.92
C ALA A 247 0.31 -15.11 5.44
N ALA A 248 0.63 -14.03 4.72
CA ALA A 248 1.50 -12.96 5.17
C ALA A 248 0.72 -11.63 5.15
N LEU A 249 0.53 -11.05 6.31
CA LEU A 249 -0.34 -9.91 6.54
C LEU A 249 0.47 -8.74 7.08
N ASP A 250 0.48 -7.63 6.36
CA ASP A 250 1.06 -6.37 6.82
C ASP A 250 -0.01 -5.42 7.36
N VAL A 251 -1.28 -5.70 7.07
CA VAL A 251 -2.44 -4.87 7.39
C VAL A 251 -3.60 -5.71 7.93
N PHE A 252 -4.44 -5.10 8.79
CA PHE A 252 -5.53 -5.76 9.52
C PHE A 252 -6.79 -4.89 9.50
N GLU A 253 -7.96 -5.49 9.74
CA GLU A 253 -9.21 -4.72 9.85
C GLU A 253 -9.17 -3.70 10.98
N VAL A 254 -8.56 -4.08 12.10
CA VAL A 254 -8.34 -3.21 13.26
C VAL A 254 -6.83 -3.07 13.48
N GLU A 255 -6.34 -1.84 13.40
CA GLU A 255 -4.93 -1.50 13.65
C GLU A 255 -4.81 -0.49 14.81
N PRO A 256 -3.92 -0.74 15.79
CA PRO A 256 -3.04 -1.90 15.96
C PRO A 256 -3.82 -3.21 16.15
N LEU A 257 -3.27 -4.33 15.62
CA LEU A 257 -3.89 -5.66 15.78
C LEU A 257 -4.13 -5.95 17.25
N PRO A 258 -5.39 -6.24 17.67
CA PRO A 258 -5.72 -6.53 19.06
C PRO A 258 -4.90 -7.69 19.62
N LYS A 259 -4.53 -7.58 20.91
CA LYS A 259 -3.68 -8.59 21.58
C LYS A 259 -4.34 -9.97 21.67
N ASP A 260 -5.66 -10.02 21.65
CA ASP A 260 -6.49 -11.22 21.69
C ASP A 260 -6.86 -11.76 20.30
N SER A 261 -6.35 -11.15 19.24
CA SER A 261 -6.56 -11.67 17.89
C SER A 261 -5.94 -13.07 17.75
N PRO A 262 -6.69 -14.06 17.24
CA PRO A 262 -6.17 -15.41 17.04
C PRO A 262 -5.04 -15.48 16.02
N LEU A 263 -4.91 -14.47 15.16
CA LEU A 263 -3.84 -14.42 14.14
C LEU A 263 -2.43 -14.47 14.76
N TRP A 264 -2.24 -13.96 16.00
CA TRP A 264 -0.95 -13.99 16.68
C TRP A 264 -0.44 -15.41 16.93
N GLU A 265 -1.35 -16.33 17.25
CA GLU A 265 -1.02 -17.71 17.63
C GLU A 265 -1.01 -18.68 16.44
N MET A 266 -1.42 -18.25 15.26
CA MET A 266 -1.47 -19.10 14.08
C MET A 266 -0.09 -19.30 13.46
N ASP A 267 0.40 -20.54 13.46
CA ASP A 267 1.72 -20.91 12.90
C ASP A 267 1.82 -20.67 11.38
N ASN A 268 0.69 -20.67 10.70
CA ASN A 268 0.60 -20.44 9.27
C ASN A 268 0.34 -18.98 8.89
N VAL A 269 0.51 -18.03 9.84
CA VAL A 269 0.39 -16.59 9.59
C VAL A 269 1.71 -15.89 9.89
N ILE A 270 2.18 -15.05 8.96
CA ILE A 270 3.30 -14.12 9.15
C ILE A 270 2.72 -12.73 9.29
N ILE A 271 3.03 -12.06 10.39
CA ILE A 271 2.52 -10.73 10.74
C ILE A 271 3.64 -9.70 10.63
N SER A 272 3.34 -8.53 10.07
CA SER A 272 4.13 -7.31 10.24
C SER A 272 3.22 -6.12 10.53
N PRO A 273 3.70 -5.11 11.30
CA PRO A 273 2.86 -4.04 11.83
C PRO A 273 2.77 -2.86 10.86
N HIS A 274 2.17 -3.08 9.67
CA HIS A 274 1.95 -2.08 8.62
C HIS A 274 3.23 -1.33 8.25
N ASN A 275 4.34 -2.05 8.08
CA ASN A 275 5.65 -1.45 7.84
C ASN A 275 6.38 -2.01 6.60
N SER A 276 5.68 -2.72 5.72
CA SER A 276 6.25 -3.21 4.44
C SER A 276 6.80 -2.08 3.55
N TRP A 277 6.35 -0.85 3.78
CA TRP A 277 6.81 0.36 3.10
C TRP A 277 8.18 0.87 3.56
N ALA A 278 8.65 0.44 4.72
CA ALA A 278 9.84 0.99 5.35
C ALA A 278 11.12 0.56 4.62
N SER A 279 11.98 1.53 4.37
CA SER A 279 13.34 1.33 3.85
C SER A 279 14.18 2.59 4.13
N GLU A 280 15.48 2.52 4.00
CA GLU A 280 16.37 3.67 4.13
C GLU A 280 16.13 4.74 3.06
N MET A 281 15.44 4.37 1.96
CA MET A 281 15.19 5.25 0.82
C MET A 281 13.81 5.92 0.84
N TYR A 282 12.92 5.58 1.79
CA TYR A 282 11.54 6.07 1.75
C TYR A 282 11.44 7.60 1.84
N ALA A 283 12.26 8.22 2.70
CA ALA A 283 12.25 9.66 2.90
C ALA A 283 12.68 10.39 1.61
N LYS A 284 13.76 9.92 0.99
CA LYS A 284 14.27 10.46 -0.28
C LYS A 284 13.21 10.38 -1.40
N ARG A 285 12.59 9.20 -1.58
CA ARG A 285 11.56 9.03 -2.63
C ARG A 285 10.32 9.90 -2.40
N ARG A 286 9.90 10.07 -1.14
CA ARG A 286 8.82 10.99 -0.81
C ARG A 286 9.15 12.43 -1.18
N TYR A 287 10.35 12.86 -0.82
CA TYR A 287 10.83 14.18 -1.18
C TYR A 287 10.86 14.37 -2.70
N GLU A 288 11.46 13.43 -3.45
CA GLU A 288 11.57 13.51 -4.90
C GLU A 288 10.21 13.68 -5.60
N ILE A 289 9.17 12.96 -5.14
CA ILE A 289 7.81 13.08 -5.69
C ILE A 289 7.20 14.45 -5.35
N ALA A 290 7.33 14.89 -4.10
CA ALA A 290 6.83 16.20 -3.68
C ALA A 290 7.58 17.32 -4.44
N TYR A 291 8.89 17.26 -4.52
CA TYR A 291 9.74 18.23 -5.24
C TYR A 291 9.36 18.31 -6.73
N GLU A 292 9.20 17.15 -7.40
CA GLU A 292 8.81 17.13 -8.81
C GLU A 292 7.44 17.78 -9.02
N ASN A 293 6.46 17.50 -8.16
CA ASN A 293 5.15 18.14 -8.25
C ASN A 293 5.21 19.64 -7.92
N MET A 294 5.99 20.05 -6.92
CA MET A 294 6.19 21.46 -6.59
C MET A 294 6.85 22.21 -7.76
N LYS A 295 7.84 21.62 -8.40
CA LYS A 295 8.49 22.16 -9.60
C LYS A 295 7.51 22.27 -10.78
N ARG A 296 6.68 21.27 -11.02
CA ARG A 296 5.64 21.29 -12.08
C ARG A 296 4.60 22.37 -11.83
N TYR A 297 4.15 22.49 -10.58
CA TYR A 297 3.13 23.46 -10.21
C TYR A 297 3.58 24.90 -10.50
N ILE A 298 4.80 25.28 -10.12
CA ILE A 298 5.38 26.60 -10.44
C ILE A 298 5.45 26.87 -11.94
N LYS A 299 5.69 25.83 -12.74
CA LYS A 299 5.78 25.93 -14.21
C LYS A 299 4.41 25.86 -14.90
N GLY A 300 3.32 25.64 -14.17
CA GLY A 300 2.00 25.42 -14.76
C GLY A 300 1.89 24.09 -15.52
N GLU A 301 2.76 23.12 -15.23
CA GLU A 301 2.75 21.79 -15.83
C GLU A 301 1.78 20.86 -15.10
N LYS A 302 1.31 19.81 -15.79
CA LYS A 302 0.44 18.81 -15.18
C LYS A 302 1.15 18.07 -14.05
N LEU A 303 0.53 18.03 -12.86
CA LEU A 303 1.05 17.28 -11.72
C LEU A 303 0.99 15.77 -11.95
N VAL A 304 1.89 15.02 -11.30
CA VAL A 304 1.84 13.57 -11.25
C VAL A 304 1.02 13.11 -10.04
N ASN A 305 0.46 11.90 -10.13
CA ASN A 305 -0.31 11.29 -9.05
C ASN A 305 -1.51 12.13 -8.56
N ILE A 306 -2.19 12.84 -9.46
CA ILE A 306 -3.47 13.48 -9.13
C ILE A 306 -4.45 12.39 -8.73
N VAL A 307 -5.12 12.60 -7.61
CA VAL A 307 -6.13 11.70 -7.06
C VAL A 307 -7.51 12.07 -7.61
N ASP A 308 -8.23 11.07 -8.07
CA ASP A 308 -9.65 11.17 -8.39
C ASP A 308 -10.45 10.75 -7.15
N LEU A 309 -10.94 11.74 -6.38
CA LEU A 309 -11.67 11.48 -5.13
C LEU A 309 -13.02 10.79 -5.34
N GLU A 310 -13.63 10.90 -6.52
CA GLU A 310 -14.88 10.20 -6.84
C GLU A 310 -14.62 8.68 -7.03
N LYS A 311 -13.44 8.31 -7.52
CA LYS A 311 -13.01 6.92 -7.65
C LYS A 311 -12.30 6.39 -6.40
N GLY A 312 -11.86 7.27 -5.49
CA GLY A 312 -11.17 6.89 -4.27
C GLY A 312 -9.68 6.54 -4.44
N TYR A 313 -9.04 6.88 -5.58
CA TYR A 313 -7.62 6.60 -5.83
C TYR A 313 -7.00 7.50 -6.92
#